data_50964b2aae4f8e08cac1a91ae3e80db8
#
_entry.id   50964b2aae4f8e08cac1a91ae3e80db8
#
_cell.length_a   1.000
_cell.length_b   1.000
_cell.length_c   1.000
_cell.angle_alpha   90.00
_cell.angle_beta   90.00
_cell.angle_gamma   90.00
#
_symmetry.space_group_name_H-M   'P 1'
#
loop_
_entity.id
_entity.type
_entity.pdbx_description
1 polymer ?
#
loop_
_entity_poly.entity_id
_entity_poly.type
_entity_poly.pdbx_seq_one_letter_code
_entity_poly.pdbx_strand_id
1 'polypeptide(L)'
;VKVSYGGVSLTFFVRGTILSGEYLVTAKNITPQPDIYGYMYVSAKAMAAFPFTEMLVKASSDADLTQVRAEIMNTCPTALIVDKDTHSGTLSARNFVSMFRSLSYLFPVLVFAVAAMIVVNTLTRMIENQRVQMGTLKALGYRDRQIRLHYLSYAIVPSVAGSLLGVLTGQISIPYILWPIVSTNVRYPARLHAPISGITWLIAVLSVVMCLLICLHTYNRAARETTASLLRPKPPKSGSRILLERISRLWGRFSFNTKMIIRNIFRNKGRSFLSLVGILCCNMLIICSFGLQESINTFIDDYYTHTLRYDVRANLISGQASSLDHYRETLNAMKVDGIMEQSVSLRSETNLRSCLLTVMTDDQTSIALGDNSTFLTLPRTGTAISRKLAGLMNVGLGDTVSICLPGDSDTISLTINALADTNIGQGLFMSKEAWEACRKGDFQVTTLLITAPTPACSHLL
;
A
#
# COMPACT_ATOMS: atom_id res chain seq x y z
N VAL A 1 6.31 28.88 -24.25
CA VAL A 1 6.69 28.66 -22.87
C VAL A 1 8.06 29.25 -22.65
N LYS A 2 8.23 30.05 -21.59
CA LYS A 2 9.52 30.60 -21.19
C LYS A 2 10.10 29.76 -20.07
N VAL A 3 11.30 29.28 -20.27
CA VAL A 3 12.01 28.44 -19.29
C VAL A 3 13.26 29.18 -18.85
N SER A 4 13.44 29.34 -17.57
CA SER A 4 14.62 29.98 -16.98
C SER A 4 15.42 28.95 -16.20
N TYR A 5 16.71 28.81 -16.50
CA TYR A 5 17.64 27.93 -15.83
C TYR A 5 19.01 28.60 -15.70
N GLY A 6 19.57 28.63 -14.50
CA GLY A 6 20.90 29.21 -14.26
C GLY A 6 21.04 30.69 -14.70
N GLY A 7 19.95 31.49 -14.61
CA GLY A 7 19.96 32.88 -15.05
C GLY A 7 19.72 33.11 -16.56
N VAL A 8 19.68 32.03 -17.35
CA VAL A 8 19.39 32.08 -18.79
C VAL A 8 17.90 31.79 -19.03
N SER A 9 17.23 32.66 -19.78
CA SER A 9 15.82 32.48 -20.16
C SER A 9 15.72 32.08 -21.61
N LEU A 10 15.16 30.93 -21.90
CA LEU A 10 14.92 30.43 -23.24
C LEU A 10 13.42 30.38 -23.53
N THR A 11 13.02 30.71 -24.70
CA THR A 11 11.62 30.66 -25.14
C THR A 11 11.42 29.52 -26.12
N PHE A 12 10.51 28.60 -25.76
CA PHE A 12 10.18 27.44 -26.57
C PHE A 12 8.76 27.48 -27.08
N PHE A 13 8.54 27.00 -28.30
CA PHE A 13 7.23 26.75 -28.85
C PHE A 13 6.82 25.33 -28.61
N VAL A 14 5.70 25.11 -27.91
CA VAL A 14 5.14 23.80 -27.67
C VAL A 14 4.60 23.22 -28.96
N ARG A 15 5.18 22.13 -29.44
CA ARG A 15 4.77 21.43 -30.66
C ARG A 15 3.80 20.29 -30.42
N GLY A 16 3.74 19.78 -29.21
CA GLY A 16 2.85 18.69 -28.83
C GLY A 16 3.00 18.33 -27.37
N THR A 17 2.10 17.50 -26.90
CA THR A 17 2.14 16.89 -25.55
C THR A 17 2.48 15.43 -25.69
N ILE A 18 3.37 14.96 -24.84
CA ILE A 18 3.84 13.57 -24.81
C ILE A 18 3.74 13.03 -23.40
N LEU A 19 3.69 11.72 -23.29
CA LEU A 19 3.81 11.00 -22.02
C LEU A 19 5.18 10.35 -21.96
N SER A 20 5.89 10.54 -20.85
CA SER A 20 7.19 9.92 -20.65
C SER A 20 7.02 8.50 -20.12
N GLY A 21 7.78 7.56 -20.69
CA GLY A 21 7.89 6.21 -20.12
C GLY A 21 8.78 6.16 -18.88
N GLU A 22 9.62 7.16 -18.66
CA GLU A 22 10.57 7.25 -17.55
C GLU A 22 9.95 7.95 -16.34
N TYR A 23 9.24 9.06 -16.57
CA TYR A 23 8.60 9.86 -15.53
C TYR A 23 7.11 9.53 -15.41
N LEU A 24 6.81 8.31 -14.96
CA LEU A 24 5.43 7.86 -14.72
C LEU A 24 4.77 8.64 -13.57
N VAL A 25 5.57 9.09 -12.61
CA VAL A 25 5.16 9.91 -11.48
C VAL A 25 5.93 11.22 -11.56
N THR A 26 5.21 12.33 -11.69
CA THR A 26 5.79 13.66 -11.64
C THR A 26 5.93 14.06 -10.17
N ALA A 27 7.08 13.79 -9.60
CA ALA A 27 7.37 14.12 -8.22
C ALA A 27 8.74 14.80 -8.15
N LYS A 28 8.82 15.83 -7.34
CA LYS A 28 10.10 16.26 -6.80
C LYS A 28 10.23 15.62 -5.41
N ASN A 29 11.26 14.85 -5.22
CA ASN A 29 11.42 14.00 -4.04
C ASN A 29 10.41 12.83 -3.99
N ILE A 30 9.65 12.67 -2.90
CA ILE A 30 8.81 11.50 -2.64
C ILE A 30 7.34 11.74 -2.97
N THR A 31 6.89 13.01 -2.95
CA THR A 31 5.48 13.35 -3.10
C THR A 31 5.14 13.70 -4.54
N PRO A 32 4.17 13.01 -5.18
CA PRO A 32 3.67 13.38 -6.50
C PRO A 32 3.03 14.78 -6.46
N GLN A 33 3.50 15.67 -7.31
CA GLN A 33 2.98 17.02 -7.44
C GLN A 33 2.81 17.38 -8.94
N PRO A 34 1.87 16.76 -9.64
CA PRO A 34 1.71 16.91 -11.08
C PRO A 34 1.27 18.32 -11.51
N ASP A 35 0.74 19.10 -10.58
CA ASP A 35 0.29 20.48 -10.85
C ASP A 35 1.45 21.50 -10.83
N ILE A 36 2.54 21.17 -10.14
CA ILE A 36 3.70 22.06 -9.96
C ILE A 36 4.89 21.58 -10.76
N TYR A 37 5.07 20.26 -10.90
CA TYR A 37 6.21 19.67 -11.59
C TYR A 37 5.80 18.98 -12.88
N GLY A 38 6.62 19.16 -13.90
CA GLY A 38 6.46 18.52 -15.18
C GLY A 38 7.81 18.22 -15.82
N TYR A 39 7.78 17.55 -16.93
CA TYR A 39 8.94 17.29 -17.77
C TYR A 39 8.71 17.87 -19.16
N MET A 40 9.78 18.28 -19.78
CA MET A 40 9.80 18.84 -21.12
C MET A 40 10.90 18.18 -21.93
N TYR A 41 10.56 17.69 -23.11
CA TYR A 41 11.54 17.18 -24.06
C TYR A 41 11.87 18.27 -25.07
N VAL A 42 13.16 18.56 -25.19
CA VAL A 42 13.68 19.61 -26.08
C VAL A 42 14.67 18.97 -27.05
N SER A 43 14.76 19.49 -28.27
CA SER A 43 15.75 18.97 -29.23
C SER A 43 17.18 19.25 -28.77
N ALA A 44 18.09 18.30 -29.02
CA ALA A 44 19.50 18.48 -28.66
C ALA A 44 20.14 19.76 -29.26
N LYS A 45 19.67 20.17 -30.44
CA LYS A 45 20.14 21.41 -31.08
C LYS A 45 19.79 22.67 -30.26
N ALA A 46 18.64 22.70 -29.59
CA ALA A 46 18.23 23.82 -28.76
C ALA A 46 18.97 23.91 -27.43
N MET A 47 19.58 22.81 -27.00
CA MET A 47 20.33 22.68 -25.75
C MET A 47 21.84 22.41 -25.97
N ALA A 48 22.35 22.69 -27.18
CA ALA A 48 23.76 22.40 -27.53
C ALA A 48 24.80 23.12 -26.65
N ALA A 49 24.41 24.21 -26.00
CA ALA A 49 25.28 24.96 -25.06
C ALA A 49 25.33 24.32 -23.66
N PHE A 50 24.51 23.32 -23.35
CA PHE A 50 24.47 22.68 -22.04
C PHE A 50 25.16 21.32 -22.11
N PRO A 51 25.97 20.97 -21.12
CA PRO A 51 26.61 19.65 -21.06
C PRO A 51 25.56 18.56 -20.79
N PHE A 52 25.82 17.36 -21.26
CA PHE A 52 25.03 16.19 -20.88
C PHE A 52 25.23 15.89 -19.40
N THR A 53 24.14 15.76 -18.66
CA THR A 53 24.14 15.47 -17.23
C THR A 53 23.83 14.01 -16.93
N GLU A 54 23.17 13.32 -17.86
CA GLU A 54 22.76 11.93 -17.70
C GLU A 54 23.08 11.11 -18.96
N MET A 55 23.45 9.85 -18.76
CA MET A 55 23.69 8.87 -19.81
C MET A 55 22.84 7.64 -19.58
N LEU A 56 22.03 7.28 -20.55
CA LEU A 56 21.22 6.05 -20.51
C LEU A 56 21.99 4.91 -21.17
N VAL A 57 22.28 3.88 -20.40
CA VAL A 57 22.98 2.68 -20.87
C VAL A 57 22.00 1.52 -20.95
N LYS A 58 21.89 0.91 -22.13
CA LYS A 58 21.14 -0.31 -22.35
C LYS A 58 22.10 -1.48 -22.51
N ALA A 59 22.14 -2.35 -21.52
CA ALA A 59 22.89 -3.58 -21.57
C ALA A 59 22.24 -4.61 -22.52
N SER A 60 23.01 -5.54 -23.06
CA SER A 60 22.50 -6.70 -23.77
C SER A 60 21.68 -7.58 -22.83
N SER A 61 20.73 -8.37 -23.37
CA SER A 61 19.87 -9.27 -22.57
C SER A 61 20.66 -10.29 -21.73
N ASP A 62 21.86 -10.64 -22.15
CA ASP A 62 22.69 -11.67 -21.54
C ASP A 62 23.85 -11.09 -20.73
N ALA A 63 23.93 -9.75 -20.62
CA ALA A 63 25.01 -9.07 -19.88
C ALA A 63 24.78 -9.13 -18.38
N ASP A 64 25.82 -9.47 -17.63
CA ASP A 64 25.80 -9.33 -16.18
C ASP A 64 25.84 -7.85 -15.80
N LEU A 65 24.73 -7.38 -15.24
CA LEU A 65 24.59 -5.99 -14.80
C LEU A 65 25.64 -5.58 -13.75
N THR A 66 26.16 -6.55 -13.00
CA THR A 66 27.22 -6.30 -12.00
C THR A 66 28.53 -5.92 -12.67
N GLN A 67 28.86 -6.63 -13.75
CA GLN A 67 30.07 -6.32 -14.54
C GLN A 67 29.91 -4.99 -15.29
N VAL A 68 28.76 -4.74 -15.90
CA VAL A 68 28.49 -3.47 -16.59
C VAL A 68 28.60 -2.28 -15.63
N ARG A 69 28.10 -2.41 -14.39
CA ARG A 69 28.28 -1.38 -13.37
C ARG A 69 29.74 -1.15 -13.02
N ALA A 70 30.49 -2.22 -12.79
CA ALA A 70 31.91 -2.12 -12.47
C ALA A 70 32.67 -1.41 -13.60
N GLU A 71 32.38 -1.70 -14.84
CA GLU A 71 32.98 -1.10 -16.01
C GLU A 71 32.64 0.40 -16.13
N ILE A 72 31.37 0.77 -15.89
CA ILE A 72 30.93 2.17 -15.85
C ILE A 72 31.63 2.91 -14.71
N MET A 73 31.74 2.32 -13.52
CA MET A 73 32.44 2.92 -12.37
C MET A 73 33.91 3.11 -12.63
N ASN A 74 34.55 2.18 -13.33
CA ASN A 74 35.98 2.31 -13.70
C ASN A 74 36.19 3.41 -14.74
N THR A 75 35.24 3.60 -15.64
CA THR A 75 35.31 4.60 -16.71
C THR A 75 34.91 5.98 -16.24
N CYS A 76 33.90 6.07 -15.39
CA CYS A 76 33.34 7.30 -14.85
C CYS A 76 33.15 7.18 -13.33
N PRO A 77 34.22 7.35 -12.53
CA PRO A 77 34.16 7.16 -11.08
C PRO A 77 33.23 8.12 -10.35
N THR A 78 32.96 9.27 -10.95
CA THR A 78 32.08 10.32 -10.40
C THR A 78 30.61 10.16 -10.77
N ALA A 79 30.25 9.13 -11.55
CA ALA A 79 28.89 8.93 -12.01
C ALA A 79 28.01 8.28 -10.91
N LEU A 80 26.85 8.87 -10.66
CA LEU A 80 25.80 8.25 -9.84
C LEU A 80 25.05 7.22 -10.68
N ILE A 81 25.28 5.93 -10.45
CA ILE A 81 24.62 4.86 -11.18
C ILE A 81 23.26 4.55 -10.55
N VAL A 82 22.21 4.77 -11.31
CA VAL A 82 20.83 4.46 -10.93
C VAL A 82 20.27 3.38 -11.85
N ASP A 83 19.95 2.24 -11.32
CA ASP A 83 19.30 1.18 -12.10
C ASP A 83 17.84 1.49 -12.37
N LYS A 84 17.31 0.87 -13.42
CA LYS A 84 15.86 0.90 -13.69
C LYS A 84 15.02 0.50 -12.47
N ASP A 85 15.50 -0.44 -11.66
CA ASP A 85 14.79 -0.96 -10.49
C ASP A 85 14.88 -0.05 -9.27
N THR A 86 15.92 0.76 -9.19
CA THR A 86 16.16 1.72 -8.10
C THR A 86 15.74 3.15 -8.46
N HIS A 87 15.36 3.38 -9.72
CA HIS A 87 14.86 4.68 -10.15
C HIS A 87 13.58 5.05 -9.38
N SER A 88 13.49 6.28 -8.89
CA SER A 88 12.41 6.75 -8.00
C SER A 88 11.01 6.53 -8.59
N GLY A 89 10.82 6.81 -9.88
CA GLY A 89 9.56 6.58 -10.59
C GLY A 89 9.16 5.10 -10.63
N THR A 90 10.11 4.22 -10.90
CA THR A 90 9.87 2.77 -10.91
C THR A 90 9.56 2.23 -9.51
N LEU A 91 10.29 2.68 -8.49
CA LEU A 91 10.04 2.30 -7.10
C LEU A 91 8.65 2.74 -6.65
N SER A 92 8.25 3.97 -6.94
CA SER A 92 6.92 4.48 -6.60
C SER A 92 5.82 3.67 -7.29
N ALA A 93 5.96 3.38 -8.58
CA ALA A 93 5.02 2.56 -9.32
C ALA A 93 4.95 1.12 -8.76
N ARG A 94 6.10 0.50 -8.44
CA ARG A 94 6.14 -0.84 -7.84
C ARG A 94 5.52 -0.89 -6.45
N ASN A 95 5.79 0.09 -5.61
CA ASN A 95 5.20 0.18 -4.27
C ASN A 95 3.68 0.30 -4.36
N PHE A 96 3.19 1.13 -5.28
CA PHE A 96 1.77 1.26 -5.56
C PHE A 96 1.15 -0.07 -6.01
N VAL A 97 1.74 -0.74 -6.99
CA VAL A 97 1.28 -2.06 -7.46
C VAL A 97 1.36 -3.12 -6.36
N SER A 98 2.41 -3.13 -5.52
CA SER A 98 2.56 -4.10 -4.43
C SER A 98 1.50 -3.92 -3.34
N MET A 99 1.14 -2.69 -3.04
CA MET A 99 0.05 -2.37 -2.11
C MET A 99 -1.29 -2.95 -2.61
N PHE A 100 -1.65 -2.69 -3.87
CA PHE A 100 -2.86 -3.26 -4.45
C PHE A 100 -2.83 -4.80 -4.54
N ARG A 101 -1.65 -5.37 -4.82
CA ARG A 101 -1.48 -6.83 -4.83
C ARG A 101 -1.78 -7.44 -3.47
N SER A 102 -1.29 -6.86 -2.39
CA SER A 102 -1.56 -7.35 -1.02
C SER A 102 -3.05 -7.30 -0.68
N LEU A 103 -3.72 -6.20 -1.03
CA LEU A 103 -5.16 -6.06 -0.86
C LEU A 103 -5.95 -7.07 -1.72
N SER A 104 -5.47 -7.36 -2.94
CA SER A 104 -6.09 -8.32 -3.87
C SER A 104 -6.11 -9.76 -3.36
N TYR A 105 -5.28 -10.13 -2.41
CA TYR A 105 -5.32 -11.45 -1.77
C TYR A 105 -6.24 -11.47 -0.56
N LEU A 106 -6.22 -10.44 0.25
CA LEU A 106 -6.97 -10.40 1.52
C LEU A 106 -8.48 -10.32 1.30
N PHE A 107 -8.94 -9.36 0.50
CA PHE A 107 -10.37 -9.10 0.32
C PHE A 107 -11.13 -10.27 -0.31
N PRO A 108 -10.68 -10.91 -1.40
CA PRO A 108 -11.39 -12.05 -1.97
C PRO A 108 -11.55 -13.21 -0.98
N VAL A 109 -10.56 -13.52 -0.17
CA VAL A 109 -10.64 -14.60 0.82
C VAL A 109 -11.75 -14.32 1.83
N LEU A 110 -11.84 -13.09 2.35
CA LEU A 110 -12.89 -12.70 3.29
C LEU A 110 -14.27 -12.76 2.64
N VAL A 111 -14.42 -12.21 1.42
CA VAL A 111 -15.69 -12.22 0.69
C VAL A 111 -16.12 -13.65 0.37
N PHE A 112 -15.19 -14.52 -0.04
CA PHE A 112 -15.49 -15.94 -0.28
C PHE A 112 -15.95 -16.66 0.98
N ALA A 113 -15.32 -16.39 2.13
CA ALA A 113 -15.75 -16.99 3.40
C ALA A 113 -17.19 -16.59 3.75
N VAL A 114 -17.53 -15.31 3.60
CA VAL A 114 -18.90 -14.81 3.82
C VAL A 114 -19.90 -15.43 2.84
N ALA A 115 -19.55 -15.46 1.54
CA ALA A 115 -20.39 -16.04 0.50
C ALA A 115 -20.63 -17.54 0.76
N ALA A 116 -19.57 -18.30 1.10
CA ALA A 116 -19.70 -19.72 1.43
C ALA A 116 -20.69 -19.94 2.60
N MET A 117 -20.62 -19.12 3.64
CA MET A 117 -21.53 -19.23 4.79
C MET A 117 -22.98 -18.92 4.42
N ILE A 118 -23.21 -17.89 3.60
CA ILE A 118 -24.56 -17.56 3.12
C ILE A 118 -25.12 -18.74 2.30
N VAL A 119 -24.31 -19.29 1.40
CA VAL A 119 -24.69 -20.43 0.57
C VAL A 119 -25.00 -21.66 1.42
N VAL A 120 -24.15 -22.01 2.39
CA VAL A 120 -24.40 -23.12 3.32
C VAL A 120 -25.72 -22.94 4.07
N ASN A 121 -25.94 -21.76 4.63
CA ASN A 121 -27.16 -21.47 5.39
C ASN A 121 -28.42 -21.57 4.51
N THR A 122 -28.37 -20.97 3.31
CA THR A 122 -29.50 -20.93 2.38
C THR A 122 -29.83 -22.31 1.84
N LEU A 123 -28.83 -23.07 1.37
CA LEU A 123 -29.03 -24.42 0.84
C LEU A 123 -29.49 -25.41 1.91
N THR A 124 -28.95 -25.34 3.12
CA THR A 124 -29.38 -26.17 4.24
C THR A 124 -30.84 -25.92 4.58
N ARG A 125 -31.25 -24.65 4.65
CA ARG A 125 -32.62 -24.26 4.91
C ARG A 125 -33.58 -24.73 3.79
N MET A 126 -33.16 -24.54 2.53
CA MET A 126 -33.97 -24.98 1.37
C MET A 126 -34.21 -26.48 1.40
N ILE A 127 -33.16 -27.29 1.58
CA ILE A 127 -33.25 -28.75 1.61
C ILE A 127 -34.07 -29.23 2.83
N GLU A 128 -33.90 -28.61 4.00
CA GLU A 128 -34.70 -28.92 5.17
C GLU A 128 -36.21 -28.62 4.95
N ASN A 129 -36.56 -27.51 4.29
CA ASN A 129 -37.95 -27.15 3.99
C ASN A 129 -38.57 -28.07 2.93
N GLN A 130 -37.79 -28.59 1.99
CA GLN A 130 -38.26 -29.48 0.93
C GLN A 130 -38.12 -30.96 1.27
N ARG A 131 -37.82 -31.29 2.52
CA ARG A 131 -37.60 -32.66 2.97
C ARG A 131 -38.75 -33.63 2.67
N VAL A 132 -40.01 -33.18 2.87
CA VAL A 132 -41.18 -33.98 2.57
C VAL A 132 -41.31 -34.27 1.09
N GLN A 133 -41.05 -33.27 0.23
CA GLN A 133 -41.05 -33.45 -1.23
C GLN A 133 -39.99 -34.46 -1.68
N MET A 134 -38.79 -34.39 -1.07
CA MET A 134 -37.75 -35.38 -1.31
C MET A 134 -38.18 -36.80 -0.93
N GLY A 135 -38.87 -36.95 0.21
CA GLY A 135 -39.45 -38.21 0.66
C GLY A 135 -40.51 -38.75 -0.29
N THR A 136 -41.40 -37.86 -0.79
CA THR A 136 -42.45 -38.21 -1.76
C THR A 136 -41.86 -38.69 -3.09
N LEU A 137 -40.84 -37.98 -3.62
CA LEU A 137 -40.16 -38.41 -4.86
C LEU A 137 -39.48 -39.76 -4.69
N LYS A 138 -38.83 -40.03 -3.55
CA LYS A 138 -38.26 -41.36 -3.26
C LYS A 138 -39.36 -42.46 -3.15
N ALA A 139 -40.49 -42.14 -2.52
CA ALA A 139 -41.59 -43.07 -2.42
C ALA A 139 -42.24 -43.39 -3.78
N LEU A 140 -42.25 -42.45 -4.71
CA LEU A 140 -42.70 -42.62 -6.11
C LEU A 140 -41.68 -43.38 -7.00
N GLY A 141 -40.54 -43.81 -6.46
CA GLY A 141 -39.57 -44.62 -7.16
C GLY A 141 -38.54 -43.83 -7.98
N TYR A 142 -38.44 -42.52 -7.83
CA TYR A 142 -37.35 -41.74 -8.45
C TYR A 142 -35.98 -42.17 -7.93
N ARG A 143 -35.01 -42.33 -8.81
CA ARG A 143 -33.63 -42.69 -8.45
C ARG A 143 -32.98 -41.53 -7.69
N ASP A 144 -32.20 -41.84 -6.69
CA ASP A 144 -31.45 -40.83 -5.91
C ASP A 144 -30.58 -39.89 -6.80
N ARG A 145 -30.08 -40.39 -7.94
CA ARG A 145 -29.35 -39.57 -8.91
C ARG A 145 -30.22 -38.48 -9.53
N GLN A 146 -31.46 -38.76 -9.86
CA GLN A 146 -32.40 -37.79 -10.46
C GLN A 146 -32.79 -36.71 -9.46
N ILE A 147 -33.08 -37.11 -8.24
CA ILE A 147 -33.39 -36.19 -7.13
C ILE A 147 -32.17 -35.30 -6.85
N ARG A 148 -30.98 -35.89 -6.80
CA ARG A 148 -29.72 -35.15 -6.58
C ARG A 148 -29.49 -34.12 -7.68
N LEU A 149 -29.65 -34.45 -8.96
CA LEU A 149 -29.50 -33.50 -10.07
C LEU A 149 -30.49 -32.35 -9.99
N HIS A 150 -31.75 -32.65 -9.59
CA HIS A 150 -32.73 -31.60 -9.38
C HIS A 150 -32.28 -30.59 -8.31
N TYR A 151 -31.78 -31.04 -7.15
CA TYR A 151 -31.30 -30.12 -6.12
C TYR A 151 -29.99 -29.43 -6.51
N LEU A 152 -29.12 -30.10 -7.28
CA LEU A 152 -27.93 -29.47 -7.80
C LEU A 152 -28.23 -28.30 -8.76
N SER A 153 -29.33 -28.38 -9.55
CA SER A 153 -29.67 -27.28 -10.45
C SER A 153 -29.97 -25.98 -9.70
N TYR A 154 -30.51 -26.05 -8.49
CA TYR A 154 -30.72 -24.88 -7.63
C TYR A 154 -29.38 -24.22 -7.16
N ALA A 155 -28.27 -24.95 -7.17
CA ALA A 155 -26.96 -24.40 -6.89
C ALA A 155 -26.22 -23.96 -8.16
N ILE A 156 -26.31 -24.75 -9.23
CA ILE A 156 -25.58 -24.50 -10.50
C ILE A 156 -26.11 -23.24 -11.18
N VAL A 157 -27.42 -23.15 -11.39
CA VAL A 157 -27.98 -22.04 -12.18
C VAL A 157 -27.63 -20.67 -11.58
N PRO A 158 -27.90 -20.38 -10.29
CA PRO A 158 -27.56 -19.08 -9.73
C PRO A 158 -26.05 -18.87 -9.57
N SER A 159 -25.25 -19.92 -9.31
CA SER A 159 -23.81 -19.77 -9.19
C SER A 159 -23.13 -19.46 -10.53
N VAL A 160 -23.56 -20.10 -11.62
CA VAL A 160 -23.04 -19.80 -12.96
C VAL A 160 -23.49 -18.40 -13.39
N ALA A 161 -24.79 -18.09 -13.25
CA ALA A 161 -25.30 -16.76 -13.59
C ALA A 161 -24.62 -15.65 -12.76
N GLY A 162 -24.49 -15.85 -11.45
CA GLY A 162 -23.81 -14.92 -10.56
C GLY A 162 -22.32 -14.75 -10.89
N SER A 163 -21.62 -15.84 -11.22
CA SER A 163 -20.22 -15.79 -11.62
C SER A 163 -20.01 -15.03 -12.95
N LEU A 164 -20.85 -15.29 -13.94
CA LEU A 164 -20.80 -14.59 -15.24
C LEU A 164 -21.11 -13.09 -15.07
N LEU A 165 -22.17 -12.76 -14.35
CA LEU A 165 -22.52 -11.38 -14.06
C LEU A 165 -21.42 -10.69 -13.25
N GLY A 166 -20.84 -11.37 -12.26
CA GLY A 166 -19.74 -10.85 -11.44
C GLY A 166 -18.48 -10.56 -12.27
N VAL A 167 -18.12 -11.46 -13.20
CA VAL A 167 -16.99 -11.22 -14.12
C VAL A 167 -17.27 -10.03 -15.03
N LEU A 168 -18.45 -9.97 -15.65
CA LEU A 168 -18.79 -8.89 -16.58
C LEU A 168 -18.85 -7.52 -15.88
N THR A 169 -19.60 -7.44 -14.77
CA THR A 169 -19.74 -6.18 -14.03
C THR A 169 -18.41 -5.75 -13.39
N GLY A 170 -17.68 -6.67 -12.78
CA GLY A 170 -16.38 -6.38 -12.15
C GLY A 170 -15.34 -5.90 -13.16
N GLN A 171 -15.28 -6.51 -14.33
CA GLN A 171 -14.33 -6.15 -15.39
C GLN A 171 -14.60 -4.75 -15.97
N ILE A 172 -15.84 -4.32 -16.00
CA ILE A 172 -16.23 -2.99 -16.50
C ILE A 172 -16.15 -1.95 -15.40
N SER A 173 -16.74 -2.23 -14.23
CA SER A 173 -16.92 -1.23 -13.16
C SER A 173 -15.62 -0.89 -12.44
N ILE A 174 -14.80 -1.89 -12.11
CA ILE A 174 -13.59 -1.67 -11.31
C ILE A 174 -12.56 -0.78 -12.04
N PRO A 175 -12.18 -1.05 -13.31
CA PRO A 175 -11.29 -0.15 -14.03
C PRO A 175 -11.85 1.27 -14.17
N TYR A 176 -13.16 1.39 -14.39
CA TYR A 176 -13.81 2.70 -14.53
C TYR A 176 -13.77 3.52 -13.24
N ILE A 177 -14.00 2.87 -12.09
CA ILE A 177 -13.97 3.53 -10.76
C ILE A 177 -12.53 3.85 -10.33
N LEU A 178 -11.59 2.93 -10.57
CA LEU A 178 -10.20 3.10 -10.14
C LEU A 178 -9.40 4.03 -11.05
N TRP A 179 -9.77 4.16 -12.33
CA TRP A 179 -9.04 4.98 -13.30
C TRP A 179 -8.82 6.43 -12.85
N PRO A 180 -9.80 7.18 -12.39
CA PRO A 180 -9.60 8.55 -11.90
C PRO A 180 -8.58 8.61 -10.75
N ILE A 181 -8.65 7.66 -9.81
CA ILE A 181 -7.76 7.59 -8.65
C ILE A 181 -6.32 7.30 -9.08
N VAL A 182 -6.14 6.33 -9.98
CA VAL A 182 -4.81 5.95 -10.49
C VAL A 182 -4.22 7.04 -11.37
N SER A 183 -5.03 7.67 -12.24
CA SER A 183 -4.57 8.69 -13.18
C SER A 183 -4.15 10.01 -12.51
N THR A 184 -4.58 10.25 -11.27
CA THR A 184 -4.13 11.40 -10.47
C THR A 184 -2.67 11.23 -10.05
N ASN A 185 -2.25 10.02 -9.72
CA ASN A 185 -0.92 9.73 -9.20
C ASN A 185 0.07 9.26 -10.27
N VAL A 186 -0.41 8.56 -11.29
CA VAL A 186 0.42 7.93 -12.33
C VAL A 186 -0.17 8.22 -13.71
N ARG A 187 0.59 8.87 -14.56
CA ARG A 187 0.16 9.15 -15.94
C ARG A 187 0.52 8.00 -16.85
N TYR A 188 -0.48 7.19 -17.19
CA TYR A 188 -0.32 6.09 -18.14
C TYR A 188 -0.62 6.54 -19.59
N PRO A 189 0.16 6.08 -20.56
CA PRO A 189 -0.02 6.47 -21.97
C PRO A 189 -1.25 5.84 -22.63
N ALA A 190 -1.87 4.85 -22.03
CA ALA A 190 -3.03 4.17 -22.58
C ALA A 190 -4.14 4.02 -21.55
N ARG A 191 -5.39 3.96 -22.00
CA ARG A 191 -6.50 3.59 -21.14
C ARG A 191 -6.25 2.17 -20.62
N LEU A 192 -6.48 1.94 -19.32
CA LEU A 192 -6.37 0.62 -18.73
C LEU A 192 -7.36 -0.34 -19.42
N HIS A 193 -6.89 -1.09 -20.38
CA HIS A 193 -7.57 -2.28 -20.83
C HIS A 193 -7.10 -3.40 -19.92
N ALA A 194 -7.95 -3.79 -18.98
CA ALA A 194 -7.69 -4.97 -18.16
C ALA A 194 -8.17 -6.19 -18.94
N PRO A 195 -7.29 -6.97 -19.58
CA PRO A 195 -7.71 -8.21 -20.22
C PRO A 195 -8.22 -9.15 -19.13
N ILE A 196 -9.27 -9.92 -19.47
CA ILE A 196 -9.78 -10.95 -18.56
C ILE A 196 -8.64 -11.95 -18.32
N SER A 197 -8.07 -11.91 -17.13
CA SER A 197 -6.93 -12.77 -16.79
C SER A 197 -7.40 -14.20 -16.52
N GLY A 198 -6.50 -15.20 -16.70
CA GLY A 198 -6.79 -16.58 -16.34
C GLY A 198 -7.19 -16.75 -14.87
N ILE A 199 -6.70 -15.88 -13.98
CA ILE A 199 -7.06 -15.85 -12.56
C ILE A 199 -8.54 -15.52 -12.39
N THR A 200 -9.12 -14.61 -13.17
CA THR A 200 -10.55 -14.26 -13.10
C THR A 200 -11.43 -15.48 -13.40
N TRP A 201 -11.08 -16.24 -14.45
CA TRP A 201 -11.79 -17.48 -14.77
C TRP A 201 -11.59 -18.56 -13.71
N LEU A 202 -10.41 -18.68 -13.17
CA LEU A 202 -10.13 -19.62 -12.07
C LEU A 202 -11.01 -19.32 -10.86
N ILE A 203 -11.13 -18.04 -10.45
CA ILE A 203 -11.98 -17.62 -9.33
C ILE A 203 -13.46 -17.90 -9.65
N ALA A 204 -13.91 -17.61 -10.87
CA ALA A 204 -15.27 -17.89 -11.29
C ALA A 204 -15.60 -19.40 -11.23
N VAL A 205 -14.72 -20.24 -11.72
CA VAL A 205 -14.88 -21.70 -11.65
C VAL A 205 -14.84 -22.18 -10.19
N LEU A 206 -13.91 -21.65 -9.38
CA LEU A 206 -13.79 -22.02 -7.97
C LEU A 206 -15.07 -21.68 -7.19
N SER A 207 -15.73 -20.54 -7.49
CA SER A 207 -17.01 -20.17 -6.85
C SER A 207 -18.13 -21.14 -7.18
N VAL A 208 -18.24 -21.56 -8.44
CA VAL A 208 -19.23 -22.56 -8.87
C VAL A 208 -18.96 -23.91 -8.22
N VAL A 209 -17.69 -24.35 -8.22
CA VAL A 209 -17.27 -25.62 -7.60
C VAL A 209 -17.58 -25.60 -6.10
N MET A 210 -17.28 -24.51 -5.42
CA MET A 210 -17.60 -24.33 -4.00
C MET A 210 -19.12 -24.49 -3.73
N CYS A 211 -19.97 -23.82 -4.52
CA CYS A 211 -21.42 -23.95 -4.39
C CYS A 211 -21.89 -25.38 -4.63
N LEU A 212 -21.32 -26.06 -5.63
CA LEU A 212 -21.63 -27.47 -5.91
C LEU A 212 -21.25 -28.40 -4.77
N LEU A 213 -20.05 -28.24 -4.22
CA LEU A 213 -19.57 -29.06 -3.11
C LEU A 213 -20.43 -28.88 -1.86
N ILE A 214 -20.80 -27.63 -1.54
CA ILE A 214 -21.70 -27.33 -0.42
C ILE A 214 -23.08 -27.97 -0.66
N CYS A 215 -23.62 -27.85 -1.85
CA CYS A 215 -24.92 -28.46 -2.20
C CYS A 215 -24.86 -29.99 -2.10
N LEU A 216 -23.85 -30.62 -2.66
CA LEU A 216 -23.61 -32.07 -2.57
C LEU A 216 -23.49 -32.56 -1.13
N HIS A 217 -22.71 -31.86 -0.33
CA HIS A 217 -22.54 -32.19 1.08
C HIS A 217 -23.86 -32.13 1.85
N THR A 218 -24.60 -31.03 1.65
CA THR A 218 -25.88 -30.81 2.34
C THR A 218 -26.94 -31.81 1.87
N TYR A 219 -27.03 -32.09 0.55
CA TYR A 219 -27.93 -33.09 0.00
C TYR A 219 -27.59 -34.50 0.54
N ASN A 220 -26.35 -34.93 0.47
CA ASN A 220 -25.93 -36.25 0.93
C ASN A 220 -26.22 -36.46 2.42
N ARG A 221 -26.12 -35.41 3.23
CA ARG A 221 -26.49 -35.45 4.64
C ARG A 221 -27.98 -35.68 4.82
N ALA A 222 -28.82 -35.01 4.02
CA ALA A 222 -30.27 -35.19 4.05
C ALA A 222 -30.71 -36.53 3.44
N ALA A 223 -30.09 -36.97 2.36
CA ALA A 223 -30.43 -38.20 1.64
C ALA A 223 -30.13 -39.49 2.39
N ARG A 224 -29.27 -39.45 3.41
CA ARG A 224 -28.97 -40.62 4.28
C ARG A 224 -30.14 -41.02 5.17
N GLU A 225 -31.17 -40.17 5.30
CA GLU A 225 -32.36 -40.49 6.06
C GLU A 225 -33.27 -41.44 5.26
N THR A 226 -33.92 -42.38 5.94
CA THR A 226 -34.87 -43.32 5.29
C THR A 226 -36.09 -42.60 4.77
N THR A 227 -36.71 -43.11 3.68
CA THR A 227 -37.90 -42.50 3.07
C THR A 227 -39.04 -42.29 4.07
N ALA A 228 -39.28 -43.25 4.95
CA ALA A 228 -40.29 -43.15 6.00
C ALA A 228 -39.99 -42.01 7.01
N SER A 229 -38.70 -41.76 7.32
CA SER A 229 -38.29 -40.66 8.21
C SER A 229 -38.36 -39.29 7.53
N LEU A 230 -38.21 -39.24 6.21
CA LEU A 230 -38.36 -37.99 5.43
C LEU A 230 -39.79 -37.50 5.35
N LEU A 231 -40.77 -38.44 5.27
CA LEU A 231 -42.21 -38.13 5.21
C LEU A 231 -42.76 -37.70 6.57
N ARG A 232 -42.10 -38.03 7.68
CA ARG A 232 -42.56 -37.61 9.02
C ARG A 232 -42.00 -36.22 9.36
N PRO A 233 -42.82 -35.33 9.97
CA PRO A 233 -42.29 -34.09 10.53
C PRO A 233 -41.15 -34.40 11.49
N LYS A 234 -40.09 -33.65 11.41
CA LYS A 234 -38.93 -33.81 12.28
C LYS A 234 -39.35 -33.61 13.73
N PRO A 235 -39.21 -34.63 14.60
CA PRO A 235 -39.57 -34.45 16.00
C PRO A 235 -38.76 -33.30 16.60
N PRO A 236 -39.38 -32.47 17.45
CA PRO A 236 -38.64 -31.41 18.11
C PRO A 236 -37.48 -32.03 18.88
N LYS A 237 -36.25 -31.52 18.65
CA LYS A 237 -35.07 -31.97 19.38
C LYS A 237 -35.33 -31.81 20.87
N SER A 238 -35.21 -32.90 21.63
CA SER A 238 -35.32 -32.90 23.08
C SER A 238 -34.47 -31.78 23.67
N GLY A 239 -35.06 -30.95 24.51
CA GLY A 239 -34.40 -29.78 25.08
C GLY A 239 -33.27 -30.17 26.02
N SER A 240 -32.04 -30.06 25.57
CA SER A 240 -30.90 -30.12 26.48
C SER A 240 -30.87 -28.83 27.31
N ARG A 241 -30.63 -28.94 28.60
CA ARG A 241 -30.44 -27.79 29.50
C ARG A 241 -29.30 -26.89 28.94
N ILE A 242 -29.59 -25.60 28.87
CA ILE A 242 -28.66 -24.62 28.35
C ILE A 242 -27.69 -24.21 29.47
N LEU A 243 -26.43 -23.93 29.14
CA LEU A 243 -25.42 -23.48 30.12
C LEU A 243 -25.88 -22.24 30.92
N LEU A 244 -26.67 -21.34 30.29
CA LEU A 244 -27.26 -20.20 30.97
C LEU A 244 -28.29 -20.57 32.05
N GLU A 245 -28.99 -21.71 31.92
CA GLU A 245 -29.92 -22.20 32.93
C GLU A 245 -29.20 -22.66 34.21
N ARG A 246 -27.89 -22.93 34.14
CA ARG A 246 -27.06 -23.26 35.30
C ARG A 246 -26.83 -22.05 36.21
N ILE A 247 -26.94 -20.84 35.66
CA ILE A 247 -26.78 -19.59 36.43
C ILE A 247 -28.17 -19.11 36.85
N SER A 248 -28.71 -19.69 37.91
CA SER A 248 -30.08 -19.49 38.37
C SER A 248 -30.42 -18.00 38.68
N ARG A 249 -29.45 -17.23 39.18
CA ARG A 249 -29.63 -15.79 39.47
C ARG A 249 -29.88 -14.93 38.21
N LEU A 250 -29.19 -15.22 37.13
CA LEU A 250 -29.35 -14.54 35.84
C LEU A 250 -30.61 -15.01 35.13
N TRP A 251 -30.85 -16.33 35.13
CA TRP A 251 -32.01 -16.94 34.48
C TRP A 251 -33.33 -16.50 35.11
N GLY A 252 -33.40 -16.32 36.45
CA GLY A 252 -34.57 -15.83 37.14
C GLY A 252 -35.03 -14.45 36.68
N ARG A 253 -34.13 -13.59 36.25
CA ARG A 253 -34.36 -12.18 35.88
C ARG A 253 -34.95 -11.99 34.46
N PHE A 254 -34.85 -13.03 33.59
CA PHE A 254 -35.34 -12.95 32.22
C PHE A 254 -36.84 -13.16 32.13
N SER A 255 -37.52 -12.38 31.25
CA SER A 255 -38.92 -12.59 30.93
C SER A 255 -39.14 -13.93 30.22
N PHE A 256 -40.36 -14.40 30.19
CA PHE A 256 -40.73 -15.66 29.51
C PHE A 256 -40.33 -15.63 28.02
N ASN A 257 -40.59 -14.53 27.32
CA ASN A 257 -40.26 -14.36 25.91
C ASN A 257 -38.71 -14.45 25.69
N THR A 258 -37.92 -13.79 26.53
CA THR A 258 -36.46 -13.85 26.45
C THR A 258 -35.92 -15.24 26.70
N LYS A 259 -36.49 -15.97 27.70
CA LYS A 259 -36.15 -17.36 27.94
C LYS A 259 -36.44 -18.26 26.74
N MET A 260 -37.59 -18.04 26.08
CA MET A 260 -38.00 -18.78 24.89
C MET A 260 -37.05 -18.50 23.70
N ILE A 261 -36.70 -17.24 23.47
CA ILE A 261 -35.74 -16.83 22.41
C ILE A 261 -34.40 -17.49 22.63
N ILE A 262 -33.85 -17.39 23.84
CA ILE A 262 -32.54 -17.97 24.19
C ILE A 262 -32.59 -19.49 24.01
N ARG A 263 -33.63 -20.17 24.45
CA ARG A 263 -33.83 -21.63 24.22
C ARG A 263 -33.84 -21.98 22.75
N ASN A 264 -34.53 -21.19 21.92
CA ASN A 264 -34.59 -21.41 20.47
C ASN A 264 -33.23 -21.24 19.79
N ILE A 265 -32.47 -20.23 20.18
CA ILE A 265 -31.10 -19.99 19.68
C ILE A 265 -30.20 -21.19 20.01
N PHE A 266 -30.20 -21.62 21.27
CA PHE A 266 -29.32 -22.73 21.72
C PHE A 266 -29.83 -24.11 21.27
N ARG A 267 -31.11 -24.26 20.95
CA ARG A 267 -31.64 -25.50 20.38
C ARG A 267 -31.10 -25.77 18.97
N ASN A 268 -30.89 -24.72 18.18
CA ASN A 268 -30.37 -24.78 16.82
C ASN A 268 -28.93 -24.24 16.74
N LYS A 269 -28.04 -24.69 17.64
CA LYS A 269 -26.66 -24.16 17.82
C LYS A 269 -25.90 -23.96 16.50
N GLY A 270 -25.94 -24.95 15.60
CA GLY A 270 -25.22 -24.86 14.32
C GLY A 270 -25.72 -23.73 13.42
N ARG A 271 -27.04 -23.55 13.31
CA ARG A 271 -27.64 -22.49 12.49
C ARG A 271 -27.37 -21.11 13.10
N SER A 272 -27.59 -20.99 14.41
CA SER A 272 -27.36 -19.72 15.12
C SER A 272 -25.90 -19.32 15.09
N PHE A 273 -24.99 -20.28 15.26
CA PHE A 273 -23.55 -20.06 15.13
C PHE A 273 -23.17 -19.60 13.71
N LEU A 274 -23.70 -20.26 12.68
CA LEU A 274 -23.40 -19.91 11.29
C LEU A 274 -23.89 -18.48 10.95
N SER A 275 -25.11 -18.11 11.42
CA SER A 275 -25.62 -16.74 11.25
C SER A 275 -24.80 -15.71 12.02
N LEU A 276 -24.39 -16.03 13.25
CA LEU A 276 -23.54 -15.15 14.07
C LEU A 276 -22.22 -14.88 13.38
N VAL A 277 -21.54 -15.93 12.90
CA VAL A 277 -20.24 -15.78 12.20
C VAL A 277 -20.44 -15.00 10.89
N GLY A 278 -21.56 -15.18 10.16
CA GLY A 278 -21.87 -14.37 8.98
C GLY A 278 -21.96 -12.87 9.28
N ILE A 279 -22.71 -12.52 10.32
CA ILE A 279 -22.83 -11.12 10.77
C ILE A 279 -21.47 -10.58 11.22
N LEU A 280 -20.70 -11.39 11.96
CA LEU A 280 -19.38 -11.03 12.44
C LEU A 280 -18.42 -10.74 11.27
N CYS A 281 -18.38 -11.60 10.26
CA CYS A 281 -17.56 -11.39 9.07
C CYS A 281 -17.97 -10.13 8.29
N CYS A 282 -19.27 -9.87 8.14
CA CYS A 282 -19.75 -8.65 7.48
C CYS A 282 -19.32 -7.39 8.26
N ASN A 283 -19.49 -7.39 9.58
CA ASN A 283 -19.06 -6.28 10.43
C ASN A 283 -17.54 -6.12 10.38
N MET A 284 -16.78 -7.22 10.36
CA MET A 284 -15.32 -7.17 10.22
C MET A 284 -14.89 -6.48 8.92
N LEU A 285 -15.56 -6.74 7.79
CA LEU A 285 -15.27 -6.06 6.52
C LEU A 285 -15.55 -4.55 6.61
N ILE A 286 -16.65 -4.17 7.24
CA ILE A 286 -17.00 -2.76 7.42
C ILE A 286 -15.98 -2.05 8.32
N ILE A 287 -15.67 -2.64 9.47
CA ILE A 287 -14.69 -2.10 10.42
C ILE A 287 -13.30 -2.04 9.78
N CYS A 288 -12.91 -3.06 9.01
CA CYS A 288 -11.64 -3.06 8.30
C CYS A 288 -11.56 -1.92 7.27
N SER A 289 -12.64 -1.67 6.53
CA SER A 289 -12.69 -0.59 5.54
C SER A 289 -12.56 0.80 6.17
N PHE A 290 -13.38 1.10 7.18
CA PHE A 290 -13.32 2.38 7.88
C PHE A 290 -12.06 2.52 8.74
N GLY A 291 -11.63 1.44 9.39
CA GLY A 291 -10.40 1.43 10.18
C GLY A 291 -9.15 1.67 9.34
N LEU A 292 -9.10 1.15 8.11
CA LEU A 292 -8.01 1.43 7.19
C LEU A 292 -7.98 2.91 6.79
N GLN A 293 -9.15 3.47 6.47
CA GLN A 293 -9.27 4.89 6.15
C GLN A 293 -8.83 5.77 7.32
N GLU A 294 -9.31 5.48 8.53
CA GLU A 294 -8.95 6.23 9.74
C GLU A 294 -7.46 6.10 10.06
N SER A 295 -6.89 4.89 9.93
CA SER A 295 -5.46 4.67 10.14
C SER A 295 -4.60 5.47 9.17
N ILE A 296 -5.03 5.58 7.90
CA ILE A 296 -4.30 6.38 6.91
C ILE A 296 -4.41 7.88 7.24
N ASN A 297 -5.59 8.37 7.59
CA ASN A 297 -5.79 9.76 7.95
C ASN A 297 -4.97 10.13 9.20
N THR A 298 -5.07 9.32 10.26
CA THR A 298 -4.30 9.52 11.50
C THR A 298 -2.80 9.48 11.22
N PHE A 299 -2.35 8.54 10.36
CA PHE A 299 -0.95 8.47 9.97
C PHE A 299 -0.48 9.74 9.24
N ILE A 300 -1.30 10.26 8.34
CA ILE A 300 -0.99 11.49 7.59
C ILE A 300 -0.96 12.69 8.55
N ASP A 301 -1.99 12.84 9.38
CA ASP A 301 -2.08 13.93 10.35
C ASP A 301 -0.92 13.91 11.33
N ASP A 302 -0.58 12.74 11.85
CA ASP A 302 0.53 12.53 12.76
C ASP A 302 1.88 12.86 12.10
N TYR A 303 2.07 12.39 10.87
CA TYR A 303 3.29 12.68 10.11
C TYR A 303 3.49 14.18 9.85
N TYR A 304 2.44 14.89 9.42
CA TYR A 304 2.54 16.32 9.13
C TYR A 304 2.53 17.20 10.38
N THR A 305 1.99 16.72 11.51
CA THR A 305 1.94 17.49 12.75
C THR A 305 3.18 17.24 13.62
N HIS A 306 3.62 16.00 13.71
CA HIS A 306 4.68 15.61 14.67
C HIS A 306 6.04 15.40 14.01
N THR A 307 6.11 14.89 12.77
CA THR A 307 7.38 14.62 12.09
C THR A 307 7.84 15.81 11.24
N LEU A 308 6.96 16.37 10.41
CA LEU A 308 7.25 17.55 9.58
C LEU A 308 6.57 18.78 10.17
N ARG A 309 7.32 19.55 10.95
CA ARG A 309 6.80 20.71 11.70
C ARG A 309 7.00 22.03 10.97
N TYR A 310 7.17 22.02 9.67
CA TYR A 310 7.31 23.21 8.85
C TYR A 310 6.11 23.39 7.93
N ASP A 311 5.77 24.66 7.63
CA ASP A 311 4.67 24.98 6.73
C ASP A 311 5.12 25.11 5.28
N VAL A 312 6.33 25.63 5.06
CA VAL A 312 6.88 25.87 3.73
C VAL A 312 8.29 25.31 3.60
N ARG A 313 8.53 24.63 2.48
CA ARG A 313 9.84 24.15 2.11
C ARG A 313 10.32 24.89 0.84
N ALA A 314 11.42 25.60 0.94
CA ALA A 314 12.05 26.29 -0.17
C ALA A 314 13.41 25.65 -0.52
N ASN A 315 13.54 25.15 -1.76
CA ASN A 315 14.83 24.64 -2.24
C ASN A 315 15.62 25.79 -2.88
N LEU A 316 16.84 25.98 -2.43
CA LEU A 316 17.72 27.00 -2.95
C LEU A 316 18.33 26.57 -4.29
N ILE A 317 18.45 27.51 -5.20
CA ILE A 317 19.14 27.29 -6.47
C ILE A 317 20.65 27.33 -6.20
N SER A 318 21.38 26.35 -6.66
CA SER A 318 22.84 26.27 -6.52
C SER A 318 23.50 27.58 -7.00
N GLY A 319 24.37 28.17 -6.16
CA GLY A 319 25.07 29.42 -6.43
C GLY A 319 24.47 30.67 -5.78
N GLN A 320 23.32 30.59 -5.14
CA GLN A 320 22.70 31.69 -4.36
C GLN A 320 22.66 31.39 -2.86
N ALA A 321 23.58 30.59 -2.36
CA ALA A 321 23.67 30.28 -0.92
C ALA A 321 24.13 31.55 -0.16
N SER A 322 23.15 32.41 0.16
CA SER A 322 23.33 33.40 1.24
C SER A 322 23.42 32.66 2.56
N SER A 323 24.08 33.25 3.55
CA SER A 323 24.17 32.64 4.88
C SER A 323 22.76 32.41 5.45
N LEU A 324 22.55 31.35 6.21
CA LEU A 324 21.27 31.05 6.87
C LEU A 324 20.76 32.26 7.68
N ASP A 325 21.69 33.03 8.27
CA ASP A 325 21.39 34.24 9.04
C ASP A 325 20.75 35.33 8.19
N HIS A 326 21.17 35.50 6.94
CA HIS A 326 20.53 36.44 6.01
C HIS A 326 19.05 36.09 5.76
N TYR A 327 18.74 34.80 5.61
CA TYR A 327 17.34 34.37 5.44
C TYR A 327 16.54 34.52 6.72
N ARG A 328 17.14 34.27 7.88
CA ARG A 328 16.52 34.49 9.20
C ARG A 328 16.20 35.97 9.45
N GLU A 329 17.10 36.88 9.07
CA GLU A 329 16.88 38.32 9.16
C GLU A 329 15.81 38.82 8.19
N THR A 330 15.82 38.33 6.96
CA THR A 330 14.85 38.75 5.93
C THR A 330 13.45 38.25 6.25
N LEU A 331 13.31 37.06 6.84
CA LEU A 331 12.04 36.42 7.20
C LEU A 331 11.75 36.53 8.70
N ASN A 332 12.02 37.68 9.29
CA ASN A 332 12.09 37.98 10.71
C ASN A 332 10.88 37.54 11.59
N ALA A 333 9.69 37.30 10.98
CA ALA A 333 8.50 36.82 11.68
C ALA A 333 8.34 35.30 11.66
N MET A 334 9.24 34.55 11.05
CA MET A 334 9.14 33.13 10.81
C MET A 334 10.36 32.39 11.37
N LYS A 335 10.14 31.17 11.86
CA LYS A 335 11.24 30.30 12.21
C LYS A 335 11.80 29.68 10.92
N VAL A 336 13.09 29.85 10.67
CA VAL A 336 13.78 29.34 9.48
C VAL A 336 14.87 28.38 9.92
N ASP A 337 14.72 27.11 9.56
CA ASP A 337 15.70 26.06 9.73
C ASP A 337 16.35 25.73 8.35
N GLY A 338 17.67 25.62 8.30
CA GLY A 338 18.39 25.26 7.09
C GLY A 338 18.88 23.83 7.15
N ILE A 339 18.66 23.10 6.06
CA ILE A 339 19.16 21.75 5.90
C ILE A 339 19.97 21.62 4.61
N MET A 340 20.94 20.71 4.59
CA MET A 340 21.61 20.30 3.39
C MET A 340 21.08 18.94 2.96
N GLU A 341 20.55 18.86 1.77
CA GLU A 341 20.10 17.61 1.18
C GLU A 341 20.86 17.31 -0.10
N GLN A 342 21.36 16.10 -0.20
CA GLN A 342 22.07 15.64 -1.38
C GLN A 342 21.79 14.15 -1.64
N SER A 343 21.56 13.79 -2.90
CA SER A 343 21.51 12.38 -3.29
C SER A 343 22.90 11.79 -3.25
N VAL A 344 23.06 10.66 -2.59
CA VAL A 344 24.35 9.96 -2.46
C VAL A 344 24.21 8.50 -2.86
N SER A 345 25.29 7.91 -3.33
CA SER A 345 25.40 6.47 -3.49
C SER A 345 25.86 5.85 -2.18
N LEU A 346 25.02 5.07 -1.56
CA LEU A 346 25.30 4.30 -0.34
C LEU A 346 25.77 2.91 -0.72
N ARG A 347 26.95 2.55 -0.26
CA ARG A 347 27.58 1.24 -0.49
C ARG A 347 27.79 0.51 0.83
N SER A 348 27.32 -0.71 0.89
CA SER A 348 27.66 -1.73 1.89
C SER A 348 28.49 -2.81 1.21
N GLU A 349 29.02 -3.78 1.95
CA GLU A 349 29.83 -4.88 1.40
C GLU A 349 29.12 -5.60 0.23
N THR A 350 27.82 -5.77 0.31
CA THR A 350 27.03 -6.55 -0.64
C THR A 350 26.05 -5.73 -1.50
N ASN A 351 25.74 -4.50 -1.09
CA ASN A 351 24.67 -3.71 -1.71
C ASN A 351 25.13 -2.30 -2.07
N LEU A 352 24.64 -1.79 -3.20
CA LEU A 352 24.79 -0.41 -3.62
C LEU A 352 23.40 0.18 -3.88
N ARG A 353 23.08 1.31 -3.23
CA ARG A 353 21.81 2.02 -3.42
C ARG A 353 22.01 3.52 -3.39
N SER A 354 21.18 4.20 -4.17
CA SER A 354 21.05 5.65 -4.09
C SER A 354 20.07 6.00 -2.98
N CYS A 355 20.44 6.96 -2.14
CA CYS A 355 19.60 7.46 -1.06
C CYS A 355 19.80 8.97 -0.86
N LEU A 356 18.90 9.60 -0.13
CA LEU A 356 19.02 10.99 0.26
C LEU A 356 19.86 11.09 1.54
N LEU A 357 20.88 11.91 1.52
CA LEU A 357 21.59 12.35 2.71
C LEU A 357 21.01 13.69 3.14
N THR A 358 20.57 13.77 4.38
CA THR A 358 20.05 15.00 4.99
C THR A 358 20.96 15.36 6.15
N VAL A 359 21.63 16.50 6.06
CA VAL A 359 22.43 17.05 7.14
C VAL A 359 21.70 18.22 7.77
N MET A 360 21.59 18.19 9.09
CA MET A 360 20.80 19.13 9.88
C MET A 360 21.64 19.79 10.96
N THR A 361 21.28 21.01 11.32
CA THR A 361 21.86 21.70 12.50
C THR A 361 21.21 21.20 13.78
N ASP A 362 21.93 21.25 14.90
CA ASP A 362 21.44 20.74 16.18
C ASP A 362 20.26 21.58 16.76
N ASP A 363 20.16 22.84 16.34
CA ASP A 363 19.11 23.77 16.72
C ASP A 363 17.82 23.64 15.91
N GLN A 364 17.81 22.77 14.87
CA GLN A 364 16.64 22.55 14.04
C GLN A 364 15.54 21.78 14.79
N THR A 365 14.30 22.20 14.60
CA THR A 365 13.12 21.56 15.19
C THR A 365 12.04 21.25 14.16
N SER A 366 12.28 21.59 12.91
CA SER A 366 11.32 21.45 11.81
C SER A 366 11.16 20.03 11.33
N ILE A 367 12.13 19.14 11.56
CA ILE A 367 12.05 17.71 11.27
C ILE A 367 12.36 16.93 12.53
N ALA A 368 11.40 16.13 13.00
CA ALA A 368 11.58 15.21 14.12
C ALA A 368 11.88 13.82 13.58
N LEU A 369 13.01 13.25 13.99
CA LEU A 369 13.37 11.87 13.71
C LEU A 369 13.04 11.03 14.94
N GLY A 370 12.27 9.95 14.75
CA GLY A 370 11.90 9.05 15.83
C GLY A 370 10.40 8.75 15.85
N ASP A 371 10.01 7.84 16.73
CA ASP A 371 8.61 7.51 16.99
C ASP A 371 7.96 8.61 17.85
N ASN A 372 6.63 8.76 17.82
CA ASN A 372 5.84 9.75 18.52
C ASN A 372 6.18 9.92 20.01
N SER A 373 6.81 8.92 20.60
CA SER A 373 7.20 8.90 22.02
C SER A 373 8.68 9.22 22.27
N THR A 374 9.55 9.15 21.26
CA THR A 374 10.99 9.30 21.42
C THR A 374 11.61 10.10 20.28
N PHE A 375 12.06 11.31 20.56
CA PHE A 375 12.85 12.10 19.61
C PHE A 375 14.25 11.52 19.50
N LEU A 376 14.67 11.15 18.30
CA LEU A 376 16.03 10.77 18.03
C LEU A 376 16.90 12.03 17.94
N THR A 377 17.80 12.20 18.89
CA THR A 377 18.88 13.19 18.78
C THR A 377 19.93 12.64 17.81
N LEU A 378 20.29 13.41 16.80
CA LEU A 378 21.31 12.99 15.85
C LEU A 378 22.67 12.80 16.55
N PRO A 379 23.39 11.73 16.22
CA PRO A 379 24.71 11.49 16.78
C PRO A 379 25.69 12.58 16.31
N ARG A 380 26.56 13.02 17.21
CA ARG A 380 27.64 14.00 16.88
C ARG A 380 28.73 13.39 16.01
N THR A 381 28.82 12.08 15.90
CA THR A 381 29.74 11.33 15.06
C THR A 381 29.02 10.22 14.33
N GLY A 382 29.40 9.92 13.10
CA GLY A 382 28.74 8.90 12.29
C GLY A 382 27.39 9.37 11.73
N THR A 383 26.50 8.44 11.44
CA THR A 383 25.23 8.70 10.77
C THR A 383 24.08 7.94 11.41
N ALA A 384 22.88 8.50 11.29
CA ALA A 384 21.64 7.75 11.51
C ALA A 384 21.10 7.28 10.16
N ILE A 385 20.66 6.04 10.08
CA ILE A 385 20.05 5.46 8.88
C ILE A 385 18.58 5.13 9.16
N SER A 386 17.72 5.35 8.17
CA SER A 386 16.32 4.92 8.33
C SER A 386 16.24 3.39 8.45
N ARG A 387 15.43 2.89 9.39
CA ARG A 387 15.27 1.46 9.70
C ARG A 387 14.96 0.62 8.44
N LYS A 388 14.14 1.13 7.55
CA LYS A 388 13.80 0.45 6.31
C LYS A 388 14.99 0.36 5.35
N LEU A 389 15.79 1.42 5.23
CA LEU A 389 17.01 1.41 4.40
C LEU A 389 18.06 0.49 5.01
N ALA A 390 18.23 0.48 6.33
CA ALA A 390 19.13 -0.43 7.04
C ALA A 390 18.79 -1.90 6.73
N GLY A 391 17.51 -2.27 6.81
CA GLY A 391 17.04 -3.61 6.43
C GLY A 391 17.27 -3.96 4.95
N LEU A 392 17.11 -3.01 4.04
CA LEU A 392 17.36 -3.22 2.60
C LEU A 392 18.85 -3.34 2.27
N MET A 393 19.71 -2.69 3.05
CA MET A 393 21.16 -2.75 2.91
C MET A 393 21.80 -3.88 3.71
N ASN A 394 20.99 -4.55 4.56
CA ASN A 394 21.41 -5.59 5.51
C ASN A 394 22.55 -5.09 6.44
N VAL A 395 22.34 -3.90 7.02
CA VAL A 395 23.27 -3.26 7.94
C VAL A 395 22.56 -2.89 9.24
N GLY A 396 23.32 -2.84 10.34
CA GLY A 396 22.82 -2.56 11.68
C GLY A 396 23.63 -1.46 12.39
N LEU A 397 23.34 -1.28 13.67
CA LEU A 397 24.08 -0.36 14.53
C LEU A 397 25.54 -0.83 14.67
N GLY A 398 26.48 0.09 14.51
CA GLY A 398 27.91 -0.16 14.59
C GLY A 398 28.56 -0.56 13.27
N ASP A 399 27.78 -0.91 12.25
CA ASP A 399 28.32 -1.24 10.93
C ASP A 399 28.84 0.02 10.21
N THR A 400 29.80 -0.19 9.33
CA THR A 400 30.36 0.88 8.50
C THR A 400 29.79 0.79 7.10
N VAL A 401 29.31 1.92 6.60
CA VAL A 401 28.84 2.10 5.23
C VAL A 401 29.66 3.18 4.54
N SER A 402 29.78 3.09 3.24
CA SER A 402 30.52 4.09 2.45
C SER A 402 29.53 4.89 1.60
N ILE A 403 29.67 6.20 1.59
CA ILE A 403 28.92 7.09 0.70
C ILE A 403 29.84 7.70 -0.34
N CYS A 404 29.33 7.85 -1.56
CA CYS A 404 29.96 8.57 -2.65
C CYS A 404 29.01 9.71 -3.07
N LEU A 405 29.60 10.91 -3.16
CA LEU A 405 28.86 12.12 -3.58
C LEU A 405 28.91 12.24 -5.10
N PRO A 406 27.87 12.77 -5.73
CA PRO A 406 27.88 13.04 -7.18
C PRO A 406 28.98 14.04 -7.52
N GLY A 407 29.83 13.67 -8.48
CA GLY A 407 30.93 14.53 -8.92
C GLY A 407 32.21 14.43 -8.08
N ASP A 408 32.24 13.59 -7.06
CA ASP A 408 33.41 13.36 -6.22
C ASP A 408 33.90 11.91 -6.35
N SER A 409 35.19 11.71 -6.48
CA SER A 409 35.81 10.37 -6.52
C SER A 409 36.07 9.79 -5.13
N ASP A 410 36.00 10.62 -4.11
CA ASP A 410 36.31 10.22 -2.76
C ASP A 410 35.11 9.51 -2.10
N THR A 411 35.43 8.41 -1.45
CA THR A 411 34.43 7.62 -0.71
C THR A 411 34.55 7.95 0.78
N ILE A 412 33.46 8.37 1.39
CA ILE A 412 33.43 8.68 2.82
C ILE A 412 32.86 7.47 3.56
N SER A 413 33.64 6.94 4.51
CA SER A 413 33.18 5.85 5.38
C SER A 413 32.46 6.41 6.60
N LEU A 414 31.25 5.94 6.86
CA LEU A 414 30.39 6.37 7.95
C LEU A 414 29.98 5.19 8.82
N THR A 415 30.08 5.35 10.13
CA THR A 415 29.55 4.35 11.08
C THR A 415 28.11 4.66 11.39
N ILE A 416 27.25 3.64 11.43
CA ILE A 416 25.84 3.75 11.76
C ILE A 416 25.72 3.80 13.28
N ASN A 417 25.46 4.98 13.83
CA ASN A 417 25.35 5.18 15.28
C ASN A 417 23.89 5.23 15.77
N ALA A 418 22.93 5.37 14.86
CA ALA A 418 21.51 5.38 15.22
C ALA A 418 20.63 4.84 14.10
N LEU A 419 19.47 4.31 14.47
CA LEU A 419 18.41 3.95 13.54
C LEU A 419 17.27 4.96 13.67
N ALA A 420 16.95 5.64 12.58
CA ALA A 420 15.87 6.59 12.52
C ALA A 420 14.57 5.89 12.12
N ASP A 421 13.53 6.06 12.90
CA ASP A 421 12.18 5.62 12.56
C ASP A 421 11.49 6.75 11.79
N THR A 422 11.66 6.75 10.48
CA THR A 422 11.00 7.68 9.58
C THR A 422 9.85 6.98 8.87
N ASN A 423 8.67 7.51 9.00
CA ASN A 423 7.46 6.95 8.39
C ASN A 423 7.48 7.09 6.87
N ILE A 424 7.99 8.20 6.36
CA ILE A 424 8.12 8.49 4.92
C ILE A 424 9.57 8.89 4.63
N GLY A 425 10.11 8.35 3.54
CA GLY A 425 11.47 8.62 3.13
C GLY A 425 12.45 7.57 3.64
N GLN A 426 13.45 7.31 2.83
CA GLN A 426 14.56 6.42 3.16
C GLN A 426 15.83 7.20 2.92
N GLY A 427 16.64 7.36 3.94
CA GLY A 427 17.86 8.15 3.81
C GLY A 427 18.79 7.98 4.98
N LEU A 428 19.87 8.74 4.87
CA LEU A 428 20.87 8.96 5.90
C LEU A 428 20.64 10.33 6.52
N PHE A 429 20.81 10.41 7.83
CA PHE A 429 20.68 11.66 8.59
C PHE A 429 21.97 11.89 9.38
N MET A 430 22.50 13.09 9.28
CA MET A 430 23.72 13.48 10.00
C MET A 430 23.54 14.82 10.68
N SER A 431 24.23 15.03 11.80
CA SER A 431 24.41 16.36 12.36
C SER A 431 25.41 17.15 11.55
N LYS A 432 25.32 18.48 11.60
CA LYS A 432 26.32 19.38 10.99
C LYS A 432 27.72 19.07 11.50
N GLU A 433 27.88 18.86 12.81
CA GLU A 433 29.17 18.51 13.43
C GLU A 433 29.75 17.22 12.85
N ALA A 434 28.93 16.17 12.70
CA ALA A 434 29.38 14.89 12.12
C ALA A 434 29.77 15.05 10.65
N TRP A 435 29.07 15.86 9.89
CA TRP A 435 29.38 16.13 8.49
C TRP A 435 30.74 16.87 8.33
N GLU A 436 30.92 17.97 9.06
CA GLU A 436 32.16 18.76 9.03
C GLU A 436 33.37 17.96 9.50
N ALA A 437 33.19 17.06 10.48
CA ALA A 437 34.26 16.16 10.94
C ALA A 437 34.67 15.15 9.86
N CYS A 438 33.75 14.66 9.05
CA CYS A 438 34.03 13.66 8.01
C CYS A 438 34.66 14.26 6.75
N ARG A 439 34.28 15.47 6.34
CA ARG A 439 34.63 16.01 5.02
C ARG A 439 35.49 17.27 5.04
N LYS A 440 35.75 17.92 6.15
CA LYS A 440 36.44 19.23 6.20
C LYS A 440 35.87 20.30 5.24
N GLY A 441 34.62 20.16 4.82
CA GLY A 441 33.94 21.04 3.87
C GLY A 441 32.81 21.78 4.54
N ASP A 442 32.52 22.99 4.04
CA ASP A 442 31.45 23.82 4.57
C ASP A 442 30.08 23.17 4.42
N PHE A 443 29.31 23.21 5.48
CA PHE A 443 27.87 22.91 5.45
C PHE A 443 27.17 23.97 4.61
N GLN A 444 26.62 23.57 3.46
CA GLN A 444 25.90 24.47 2.57
C GLN A 444 24.40 24.17 2.64
N VAL A 445 23.62 25.16 3.03
CA VAL A 445 22.16 25.05 3.06
C VAL A 445 21.63 24.93 1.63
N THR A 446 20.95 23.82 1.34
CA THR A 446 20.30 23.59 0.05
C THR A 446 18.79 23.77 0.13
N THR A 447 18.25 23.68 1.33
CA THR A 447 16.80 23.75 1.55
C THR A 447 16.52 24.51 2.84
N LEU A 448 15.56 25.42 2.76
CA LEU A 448 15.03 26.16 3.89
C LEU A 448 13.69 25.53 4.30
N LEU A 449 13.51 25.32 5.60
CA LEU A 449 12.28 24.89 6.22
C LEU A 449 11.74 26.08 7.04
N ILE A 450 10.55 26.54 6.70
CA ILE A 450 9.98 27.76 7.24
C ILE A 450 8.72 27.40 8.01
N THR A 451 8.64 27.83 9.26
CA THR A 451 7.47 27.68 10.12
C THR A 451 6.87 29.04 10.42
N ALA A 452 5.63 29.23 10.08
CA ALA A 452 4.91 30.48 10.35
C ALA A 452 4.47 30.55 11.82
N PRO A 453 4.50 31.75 12.46
CA PRO A 453 4.11 31.89 13.87
C PRO A 453 2.60 31.70 14.14
N THR A 454 1.78 31.62 13.11
CA THR A 454 0.33 31.38 13.20
C THR A 454 -0.16 30.55 12.03
N PRO A 455 -1.15 29.65 12.19
CA PRO A 455 -1.65 28.78 11.12
C PRO A 455 -2.39 29.51 9.97
N ALA A 456 -2.23 30.82 9.82
CA ALA A 456 -2.94 31.66 8.86
C ALA A 456 -2.32 31.67 7.44
N CYS A 457 -1.20 31.01 7.20
CA CYS A 457 -0.51 31.05 5.89
C CYS A 457 -0.96 30.00 4.88
N SER A 458 -1.97 29.18 5.15
CA SER A 458 -2.48 28.20 4.18
C SER A 458 -3.25 28.81 2.98
N HIS A 459 -3.43 30.13 2.95
CA HIS A 459 -4.14 30.85 1.89
C HIS A 459 -3.23 31.67 0.94
N LEU A 460 -1.91 31.55 1.05
CA LEU A 460 -0.94 32.31 0.23
C LEU A 460 -0.12 31.44 -0.74
N LEU A 461 -0.54 30.19 -1.00
CA LEU A 461 0.04 29.34 -2.05
C LEU A 461 -1.00 29.00 -3.09
#